data_5e4d8b68a94528786a3e5cade20f38c7
#
_entry.id   5e4d8b68a94528786a3e5cade20f38c7
#
_cell.length_a   1.000
_cell.length_b   1.000
_cell.length_c   1.000
_cell.angle_alpha   90.00
_cell.angle_beta   90.00
_cell.angle_gamma   90.00
#
_symmetry.space_group_name_H-M   'P 1'
#
loop_
_entity.id
_entity.type
_entity.pdbx_description
1 polymer ?
#
loop_
_entity_poly.entity_id
_entity_poly.type
_entity_poly.pdbx_seq_one_letter_code
_entity_poly.pdbx_strand_id
1 'polypeptide(L)'
;TLPPGKRAAAIAVELEGDALPVDDRRWLHTAVRDELRVLLVNGDPRTTRHDDELFYIEAALRPGDRADTGTAITTITADELAEAELDQFDVVVLANVAALPAERVEPLDRWVRNGGGLMVTLGNRATAEGYRDTMRPLLPQELADPIDATWGAAPDERAGRVLRLTKWEADHPIFAPFSQDAPGLRDARFHRVFLLGPT
;
A
#
# COMPACT_ATOMS: atom_id res chain seq x y z
N THR A 1 -8.52 -24.33 -11.03
CA THR A 1 -9.51 -23.44 -10.38
C THR A 1 -9.87 -24.07 -9.05
N LEU A 2 -9.70 -23.37 -7.93
CA LEU A 2 -10.06 -23.85 -6.60
C LEU A 2 -11.58 -23.67 -6.40
N PRO A 3 -12.26 -24.61 -5.72
CA PRO A 3 -13.68 -24.49 -5.47
C PRO A 3 -13.96 -23.35 -4.46
N PRO A 4 -15.01 -22.55 -4.65
CA PRO A 4 -15.38 -21.47 -3.74
C PRO A 4 -15.73 -22.02 -2.34
N GLY A 5 -15.42 -21.24 -1.29
CA GLY A 5 -15.77 -21.55 0.10
C GLY A 5 -14.83 -22.49 0.85
N LYS A 6 -13.71 -22.91 0.28
CA LYS A 6 -12.67 -23.69 1.02
C LYS A 6 -11.54 -22.76 1.49
N ARG A 7 -11.36 -22.71 2.80
CA ARG A 7 -10.28 -21.92 3.45
C ARG A 7 -8.89 -22.55 3.36
N ALA A 8 -8.77 -23.77 2.85
CA ALA A 8 -7.49 -24.45 2.64
C ALA A 8 -7.57 -25.36 1.42
N ALA A 9 -6.52 -25.38 0.63
CA ALA A 9 -6.35 -26.30 -0.47
C ALA A 9 -5.05 -27.09 -0.31
N ALA A 10 -5.10 -28.36 -0.68
CA ALA A 10 -3.91 -29.18 -0.87
C ALA A 10 -3.59 -29.24 -2.37
N ILE A 11 -2.38 -28.86 -2.73
CA ILE A 11 -1.87 -28.96 -4.09
C ILE A 11 -0.89 -30.12 -4.10
N ALA A 12 -1.08 -31.07 -5.03
CA ALA A 12 -0.12 -32.12 -5.29
C ALA A 12 0.70 -31.76 -6.52
N VAL A 13 2.00 -31.89 -6.41
CA VAL A 13 2.94 -31.91 -7.56
C VAL A 13 3.39 -33.35 -7.72
N GLU A 14 3.20 -33.89 -8.91
CA GLU A 14 3.56 -35.26 -9.27
C GLU A 14 4.60 -35.22 -10.41
N LEU A 15 5.63 -36.03 -10.25
CA LEU A 15 6.58 -36.30 -11.32
C LEU A 15 6.12 -37.51 -12.14
N GLU A 16 6.57 -37.63 -13.39
CA GLU A 16 6.42 -38.89 -14.12
C GLU A 16 7.18 -39.98 -13.37
N GLY A 17 6.48 -41.08 -13.04
CA GLY A 17 6.97 -42.10 -12.16
C GLY A 17 8.26 -42.78 -12.62
N ASP A 18 9.16 -42.92 -11.68
CA ASP A 18 10.36 -43.76 -11.86
C ASP A 18 10.27 -45.03 -11.00
N ALA A 19 11.42 -45.67 -10.71
CA ALA A 19 11.47 -46.89 -9.91
C ALA A 19 11.19 -46.67 -8.40
N LEU A 20 11.02 -45.40 -7.93
CA LEU A 20 10.81 -45.04 -6.53
C LEU A 20 9.57 -44.17 -6.32
N PRO A 21 8.34 -44.74 -6.39
CA PRO A 21 7.09 -43.96 -6.38
C PRO A 21 6.85 -43.13 -5.09
N VAL A 22 7.63 -43.36 -4.04
CA VAL A 22 7.41 -42.68 -2.73
C VAL A 22 7.81 -41.21 -2.76
N ASP A 23 8.67 -40.77 -3.66
CA ASP A 23 9.10 -39.38 -3.79
C ASP A 23 8.53 -38.66 -5.01
N ASP A 24 7.76 -39.35 -5.84
CA ASP A 24 7.10 -38.77 -7.02
C ASP A 24 6.01 -37.76 -6.68
N ARG A 25 5.53 -37.70 -5.43
CA ARG A 25 4.44 -36.83 -5.04
C ARG A 25 4.81 -35.97 -3.84
N ARG A 26 4.62 -34.65 -4.01
CA ARG A 26 4.76 -33.67 -2.94
C ARG A 26 3.44 -32.92 -2.75
N TRP A 27 3.11 -32.66 -1.47
CA TRP A 27 1.92 -31.93 -1.10
C TRP A 27 2.29 -30.59 -0.53
N LEU A 28 1.59 -29.54 -1.02
CA LEU A 28 1.61 -28.20 -0.47
C LEU A 28 0.22 -27.88 0.06
N HIS A 29 0.12 -27.51 1.32
CA HIS A 29 -1.10 -26.97 1.89
C HIS A 29 -1.03 -25.44 1.84
N THR A 30 -2.02 -24.82 1.23
CA THR A 30 -2.12 -23.36 1.17
C THR A 30 -3.49 -22.92 1.65
N ALA A 31 -3.52 -21.78 2.35
CA ALA A 31 -4.77 -21.12 2.69
C ALA A 31 -5.33 -20.45 1.43
N VAL A 32 -6.62 -20.67 1.17
CA VAL A 32 -7.35 -19.99 0.11
C VAL A 32 -8.20 -18.92 0.79
N ARG A 33 -7.99 -17.68 0.40
CA ARG A 33 -8.83 -16.57 0.84
C ARG A 33 -9.79 -16.25 -0.29
N ASP A 34 -11.06 -16.16 0.05
CA ASP A 34 -12.09 -15.82 -0.91
C ASP A 34 -12.03 -14.32 -1.26
N GLU A 35 -11.49 -13.52 -0.33
CA GLU A 35 -11.54 -12.08 -0.37
C GLU A 35 -10.32 -11.48 0.34
N LEU A 36 -9.71 -10.44 -0.23
CA LEU A 36 -8.68 -9.62 0.39
C LEU A 36 -9.35 -8.49 1.20
N ARG A 37 -9.15 -8.47 2.50
CA ARG A 37 -9.74 -7.48 3.41
C ARG A 37 -8.79 -6.31 3.58
N VAL A 38 -9.20 -5.14 3.09
CA VAL A 38 -8.40 -3.92 3.09
C VAL A 38 -9.03 -2.87 4.01
N LEU A 39 -8.25 -2.40 4.97
CA LEU A 39 -8.59 -1.26 5.80
C LEU A 39 -7.98 0.01 5.21
N LEU A 40 -8.80 0.96 4.82
CA LEU A 40 -8.39 2.28 4.37
C LEU A 40 -8.54 3.27 5.52
N VAL A 41 -7.45 3.88 5.94
CA VAL A 41 -7.41 4.88 7.02
C VAL A 41 -7.24 6.26 6.41
N ASN A 42 -8.28 7.09 6.51
CA ASN A 42 -8.31 8.45 6.00
C ASN A 42 -7.72 9.42 7.01
N GLY A 43 -6.59 10.02 6.70
CA GLY A 43 -5.93 11.00 7.56
C GLY A 43 -6.47 12.42 7.40
N ASP A 44 -7.16 12.72 6.30
CA ASP A 44 -7.68 14.05 6.00
C ASP A 44 -9.03 13.98 5.25
N PRO A 45 -10.12 13.53 5.92
CA PRO A 45 -11.43 13.37 5.29
C PRO A 45 -11.95 14.69 4.69
N ARG A 46 -12.38 14.65 3.43
CA ARG A 46 -12.91 15.78 2.69
C ARG A 46 -14.37 15.59 2.33
N THR A 47 -15.13 16.68 2.37
CA THR A 47 -16.54 16.68 1.93
C THR A 47 -16.68 16.56 0.41
N THR A 48 -15.71 17.08 -0.32
CA THR A 48 -15.66 16.97 -1.78
C THR A 48 -14.99 15.65 -2.16
N ARG A 49 -15.74 14.75 -2.75
CA ARG A 49 -15.33 13.37 -2.97
C ARG A 49 -14.01 13.21 -3.75
N HIS A 50 -13.76 14.01 -4.77
CA HIS A 50 -12.53 13.92 -5.57
C HIS A 50 -11.31 14.60 -4.94
N ASP A 51 -11.52 15.37 -3.86
CA ASP A 51 -10.46 15.95 -3.05
C ASP A 51 -10.11 15.07 -1.84
N ASP A 52 -10.88 13.99 -1.63
CA ASP A 52 -10.65 13.04 -0.55
C ASP A 52 -9.50 12.09 -0.88
N GLU A 53 -8.64 11.83 0.11
CA GLU A 53 -7.43 11.03 -0.04
C GLU A 53 -7.71 9.59 -0.50
N LEU A 54 -8.87 9.05 -0.19
CA LEU A 54 -9.23 7.67 -0.52
C LEU A 54 -9.92 7.52 -1.88
N PHE A 55 -10.35 8.60 -2.51
CA PHE A 55 -11.17 8.53 -3.72
C PHE A 55 -10.56 7.66 -4.82
N TYR A 56 -9.28 7.89 -5.14
CA TYR A 56 -8.61 7.15 -6.21
C TYR A 56 -8.24 5.72 -5.81
N ILE A 57 -7.92 5.49 -4.53
CA ILE A 57 -7.62 4.15 -4.00
C ILE A 57 -8.89 3.30 -4.01
N GLU A 58 -10.00 3.84 -3.53
CA GLU A 58 -11.30 3.15 -3.58
C GLU A 58 -11.72 2.81 -5.01
N ALA A 59 -11.57 3.76 -5.94
CA ALA A 59 -11.88 3.54 -7.35
C ALA A 59 -10.97 2.47 -7.99
N ALA A 60 -9.69 2.42 -7.62
CA ALA A 60 -8.75 1.43 -8.11
C ALA A 60 -9.05 0.02 -7.57
N LEU A 61 -9.45 -0.09 -6.30
CA LEU A 61 -9.77 -1.37 -5.66
C LEU A 61 -11.17 -1.89 -6.03
N ARG A 62 -12.07 -1.01 -6.51
CA ARG A 62 -13.42 -1.35 -6.98
C ARG A 62 -13.63 -0.85 -8.41
N PRO A 63 -12.96 -1.40 -9.43
CA PRO A 63 -13.09 -0.93 -10.80
C PRO A 63 -14.48 -1.25 -11.37
N GLY A 64 -15.32 -0.20 -11.48
CA GLY A 64 -16.68 -0.29 -12.03
C GLY A 64 -17.70 -0.97 -11.11
N ASP A 65 -18.88 -1.31 -11.69
CA ASP A 65 -19.98 -1.97 -10.97
C ASP A 65 -19.77 -3.49 -10.73
N ARG A 66 -18.56 -3.99 -10.87
CA ARG A 66 -18.25 -5.39 -10.55
C ARG A 66 -18.28 -5.59 -9.05
N ALA A 67 -19.34 -6.21 -8.57
CA ALA A 67 -19.56 -6.51 -7.16
C ALA A 67 -18.52 -7.50 -6.56
N ASP A 68 -17.79 -8.21 -7.40
CA ASP A 68 -16.85 -9.25 -6.97
C ASP A 68 -15.44 -8.97 -7.55
N THR A 69 -14.70 -8.11 -6.87
CA THR A 69 -13.28 -7.88 -7.15
C THR A 69 -12.36 -8.76 -6.28
N GLY A 70 -12.94 -9.61 -5.44
CA GLY A 70 -12.20 -10.37 -4.43
C GLY A 70 -11.55 -9.46 -3.36
N THR A 71 -12.06 -8.22 -3.20
CA THR A 71 -11.54 -7.24 -2.24
C THR A 71 -12.68 -6.63 -1.42
N ALA A 72 -12.65 -6.84 -0.10
CA ALA A 72 -13.52 -6.19 0.87
C ALA A 72 -12.82 -4.95 1.44
N ILE A 73 -13.44 -3.79 1.31
CA ILE A 73 -12.90 -2.52 1.77
C ILE A 73 -13.70 -2.02 2.96
N THR A 74 -12.98 -1.70 4.03
CA THR A 74 -13.49 -0.95 5.18
C THR A 74 -12.76 0.38 5.26
N THR A 75 -13.49 1.47 5.43
CA THR A 75 -12.91 2.83 5.53
C THR A 75 -13.17 3.38 6.92
N ILE A 76 -12.12 3.90 7.55
CA ILE A 76 -12.17 4.59 8.84
C ILE A 76 -11.34 5.88 8.79
N THR A 77 -11.51 6.74 9.77
CA THR A 77 -10.62 7.89 10.00
C THR A 77 -9.39 7.47 10.83
N ALA A 78 -8.36 8.32 10.85
CA ALA A 78 -7.17 8.08 11.66
C ALA A 78 -7.47 8.00 13.17
N ASP A 79 -8.50 8.68 13.64
CA ASP A 79 -8.91 8.64 15.06
C ASP A 79 -9.53 7.30 15.45
N GLU A 80 -10.27 6.68 14.55
CA GLU A 80 -10.91 5.38 14.75
C GLU A 80 -9.93 4.20 14.68
N LEU A 81 -8.69 4.41 14.21
CA LEU A 81 -7.68 3.36 14.08
C LEU A 81 -7.37 2.66 15.43
N ALA A 82 -7.52 3.38 16.55
CA ALA A 82 -7.27 2.81 17.88
C ALA A 82 -8.24 1.68 18.25
N GLU A 83 -9.45 1.72 17.70
CA GLU A 83 -10.54 0.77 17.97
C GLU A 83 -10.59 -0.35 16.91
N ALA A 84 -9.79 -0.24 15.84
CA ALA A 84 -9.80 -1.19 14.76
C ALA A 84 -9.15 -2.53 15.16
N GLU A 85 -9.85 -3.63 14.91
CA GLU A 85 -9.33 -4.99 15.09
C GLU A 85 -8.47 -5.37 13.87
N LEU A 86 -7.16 -5.05 13.90
CA LEU A 86 -6.25 -5.23 12.78
C LEU A 86 -6.19 -6.67 12.25
N ASP A 87 -6.37 -7.66 13.10
CA ASP A 87 -6.36 -9.09 12.73
C ASP A 87 -7.49 -9.48 11.75
N GLN A 88 -8.50 -8.65 11.62
CA GLN A 88 -9.56 -8.84 10.62
C GLN A 88 -9.14 -8.44 9.21
N PHE A 89 -8.02 -7.75 9.05
CA PHE A 89 -7.57 -7.20 7.77
C PHE A 89 -6.29 -7.90 7.28
N ASP A 90 -6.12 -7.90 5.96
CA ASP A 90 -4.95 -8.43 5.29
C ASP A 90 -3.99 -7.29 4.89
N VAL A 91 -4.56 -6.12 4.59
CA VAL A 91 -3.83 -4.91 4.22
C VAL A 91 -4.42 -3.70 4.95
N VAL A 92 -3.55 -2.83 5.44
CA VAL A 92 -3.89 -1.51 5.96
C VAL A 92 -3.25 -0.45 5.08
N VAL A 93 -4.01 0.54 4.66
CA VAL A 93 -3.53 1.71 3.92
C VAL A 93 -3.70 2.94 4.78
N LEU A 94 -2.59 3.60 5.13
CA LEU A 94 -2.61 4.90 5.80
C LEU A 94 -2.50 6.00 4.74
N ALA A 95 -3.61 6.69 4.46
CA ALA A 95 -3.66 7.74 3.45
C ALA A 95 -3.60 9.12 4.12
N ASN A 96 -2.51 9.85 3.88
CA ASN A 96 -2.25 11.19 4.43
C ASN A 96 -2.47 11.29 5.95
N VAL A 97 -2.09 10.24 6.68
CA VAL A 97 -2.22 10.20 8.14
C VAL A 97 -1.08 11.00 8.76
N ALA A 98 -1.39 11.87 9.71
CA ALA A 98 -0.36 12.49 10.56
C ALA A 98 0.40 11.43 11.35
N ALA A 99 1.57 11.78 11.90
CA ALA A 99 2.32 10.86 12.74
C ALA A 99 1.43 10.32 13.87
N LEU A 100 1.34 9.00 13.96
CA LEU A 100 0.59 8.30 15.00
C LEU A 100 1.40 8.30 16.30
N PRO A 101 0.77 8.38 17.47
CA PRO A 101 1.46 8.22 18.73
C PRO A 101 1.95 6.77 18.91
N ALA A 102 2.99 6.60 19.74
CA ALA A 102 3.69 5.31 19.89
C ALA A 102 2.75 4.15 20.28
N GLU A 103 1.74 4.41 21.11
CA GLU A 103 0.75 3.43 21.55
C GLU A 103 -0.13 2.89 20.40
N ARG A 104 -0.21 3.60 19.27
CA ARG A 104 -0.89 3.13 18.05
C ARG A 104 0.08 2.49 17.05
N VAL A 105 1.33 2.95 17.03
CA VAL A 105 2.37 2.41 16.15
C VAL A 105 2.76 0.99 16.57
N GLU A 106 2.88 0.73 17.87
CA GLU A 106 3.33 -0.58 18.37
C GLU A 106 2.40 -1.76 17.98
N PRO A 107 1.06 -1.67 18.12
CA PRO A 107 0.16 -2.72 17.63
C PRO A 107 0.25 -2.92 16.11
N LEU A 108 0.37 -1.82 15.35
CA LEU A 108 0.47 -1.87 13.89
C LEU A 108 1.80 -2.50 13.44
N ASP A 109 2.93 -2.16 14.08
CA ASP A 109 4.24 -2.79 13.81
C ASP A 109 4.19 -4.30 14.11
N ARG A 110 3.60 -4.69 15.23
CA ARG A 110 3.42 -6.11 15.58
C ARG A 110 2.57 -6.84 14.54
N TRP A 111 1.48 -6.22 14.09
CA TRP A 111 0.61 -6.79 13.06
C TRP A 111 1.35 -6.94 11.71
N VAL A 112 2.15 -5.95 11.30
CA VAL A 112 3.00 -6.05 10.10
C VAL A 112 4.01 -7.19 10.22
N ARG A 113 4.69 -7.32 11.37
CA ARG A 113 5.66 -8.42 11.63
C ARG A 113 5.00 -9.80 11.60
N ASN A 114 3.71 -9.88 11.88
CA ASN A 114 2.92 -11.11 11.79
C ASN A 114 2.39 -11.39 10.37
N GLY A 115 2.78 -10.61 9.38
CA GLY A 115 2.46 -10.82 7.96
C GLY A 115 1.36 -9.94 7.40
N GLY A 116 0.91 -8.90 8.13
CA GLY A 116 0.01 -7.87 7.61
C GLY A 116 0.71 -6.98 6.58
N GLY A 117 0.00 -6.60 5.52
CA GLY A 117 0.48 -5.68 4.50
C GLY A 117 0.21 -4.22 4.90
N LEU A 118 1.24 -3.37 4.96
CA LEU A 118 1.08 -1.95 5.23
C LEU A 118 1.49 -1.11 4.03
N MET A 119 0.62 -0.20 3.60
CA MET A 119 0.92 0.84 2.63
C MET A 119 0.74 2.22 3.29
N VAL A 120 1.72 3.09 3.11
CA VAL A 120 1.66 4.47 3.61
C VAL A 120 1.77 5.41 2.43
N THR A 121 0.74 6.24 2.23
CA THR A 121 0.77 7.34 1.26
C THR A 121 0.88 8.66 2.01
N LEU A 122 1.92 9.41 1.68
CA LEU A 122 2.22 10.67 2.35
C LEU A 122 1.49 11.83 1.68
N GLY A 123 1.05 12.78 2.48
CA GLY A 123 0.38 14.00 2.02
C GLY A 123 0.78 15.21 2.88
N ASN A 124 -0.07 16.22 2.91
CA ASN A 124 0.21 17.48 3.59
C ASN A 124 0.17 17.37 5.13
N ARG A 125 -0.39 16.30 5.69
CA ARG A 125 -0.43 16.06 7.15
C ARG A 125 0.81 15.34 7.66
N ALA A 126 1.58 14.69 6.78
CA ALA A 126 2.82 14.04 7.15
C ALA A 126 3.94 15.07 7.35
N THR A 127 4.73 14.90 8.40
CA THR A 127 5.95 15.66 8.65
C THR A 127 7.12 14.71 8.83
N ALA A 128 8.30 15.08 8.33
CA ALA A 128 9.50 14.25 8.47
C ALA A 128 9.85 14.04 9.95
N GLU A 129 9.72 15.07 10.78
CA GLU A 129 9.96 15.01 12.22
C GLU A 129 9.04 13.99 12.89
N GLY A 130 7.73 14.15 12.79
CA GLY A 130 6.77 13.25 13.44
C GLY A 130 6.90 11.80 12.99
N TYR A 131 7.16 11.59 11.69
CA TYR A 131 7.38 10.24 11.16
C TYR A 131 8.71 9.63 11.64
N ARG A 132 9.73 10.42 11.83
CA ARG A 132 11.02 10.00 12.38
C ARG A 132 10.91 9.61 13.85
N ASP A 133 10.15 10.39 14.61
CA ASP A 133 10.03 10.21 16.06
C ASP A 133 9.20 8.98 16.43
N THR A 134 8.07 8.77 15.77
CA THR A 134 7.13 7.70 16.17
C THR A 134 6.90 6.64 15.09
N MET A 135 6.82 7.02 13.81
CA MET A 135 6.46 6.09 12.72
C MET A 135 7.64 5.28 12.17
N ARG A 136 8.86 5.53 12.66
CA ARG A 136 10.10 4.89 12.18
C ARG A 136 10.01 3.36 12.11
N PRO A 137 9.40 2.64 13.08
CA PRO A 137 9.28 1.18 13.02
C PRO A 137 8.48 0.66 11.82
N LEU A 138 7.56 1.47 11.28
CA LEU A 138 6.69 1.11 10.18
C LEU A 138 7.28 1.44 8.80
N LEU A 139 8.40 2.16 8.75
CA LEU A 139 9.00 2.62 7.50
C LEU A 139 10.24 1.80 7.16
N PRO A 140 10.46 1.46 5.88
CA PRO A 140 11.67 0.76 5.45
C PRO A 140 12.92 1.63 5.61
N GLN A 141 12.76 2.96 5.48
CA GLN A 141 13.83 3.95 5.57
C GLN A 141 13.36 5.18 6.35
N GLU A 142 14.31 5.97 6.84
CA GLU A 142 14.00 7.24 7.50
C GLU A 142 13.41 8.23 6.48
N LEU A 143 12.38 8.95 6.91
CA LEU A 143 11.78 10.00 6.11
C LEU A 143 12.55 11.30 6.29
N ALA A 144 13.14 11.80 5.22
CA ALA A 144 13.80 13.10 5.19
C ALA A 144 12.80 14.22 4.85
N ASP A 145 13.25 15.47 4.98
CA ASP A 145 12.40 16.63 4.68
C ASP A 145 11.89 16.62 3.24
N PRO A 146 10.66 17.11 3.01
CA PRO A 146 10.09 17.12 1.69
C PRO A 146 10.77 18.16 0.78
N ILE A 147 10.80 17.84 -0.51
CA ILE A 147 11.17 18.77 -1.56
C ILE A 147 9.91 19.23 -2.28
N ASP A 148 9.71 20.54 -2.33
CA ASP A 148 8.67 21.17 -3.13
C ASP A 148 9.15 21.38 -4.58
N ALA A 149 8.25 21.23 -5.54
CA ALA A 149 8.56 21.48 -6.96
C ALA A 149 9.05 22.92 -7.21
N THR A 150 8.74 23.84 -6.30
CA THR A 150 9.14 25.25 -6.35
C THR A 150 10.44 25.54 -5.61
N TRP A 151 11.14 24.53 -5.09
CA TRP A 151 12.41 24.70 -4.37
C TRP A 151 13.44 25.44 -5.24
N GLY A 152 14.01 26.51 -4.68
CA GLY A 152 15.01 27.35 -5.36
C GLY A 152 14.48 28.22 -6.51
N ALA A 153 13.17 28.23 -6.76
CA ALA A 153 12.58 29.02 -7.83
C ALA A 153 12.25 30.46 -7.39
N ALA A 154 12.48 31.43 -8.28
CA ALA A 154 12.00 32.78 -8.11
C ALA A 154 10.44 32.82 -8.08
N PRO A 155 9.80 33.81 -7.43
CA PRO A 155 8.35 33.85 -7.28
C PRO A 155 7.58 33.77 -8.61
N ASP A 156 8.09 34.39 -9.65
CA ASP A 156 7.53 34.41 -11.00
C ASP A 156 7.70 33.08 -11.76
N GLU A 157 8.64 32.22 -11.33
CA GLU A 157 8.91 30.92 -11.93
C GLU A 157 8.15 29.77 -11.25
N ARG A 158 7.43 30.00 -10.15
CA ARG A 158 6.78 28.95 -9.36
C ARG A 158 5.54 28.37 -10.01
N ALA A 159 4.87 29.16 -10.85
CA ALA A 159 3.66 28.72 -11.54
C ALA A 159 3.93 27.54 -12.48
N GLY A 160 3.18 26.45 -12.30
CA GLY A 160 3.25 25.29 -13.18
C GLY A 160 4.45 24.34 -12.96
N ARG A 161 5.35 24.61 -12.01
CA ARG A 161 6.43 23.67 -11.66
C ARG A 161 5.86 22.42 -11.01
N VAL A 162 6.31 21.27 -11.49
CA VAL A 162 5.95 19.95 -10.98
C VAL A 162 7.16 19.03 -10.99
N LEU A 163 7.20 18.10 -10.05
CA LEU A 163 8.11 16.97 -10.07
C LEU A 163 7.48 15.83 -10.86
N ARG A 164 8.29 15.04 -11.54
CA ARG A 164 7.83 13.91 -12.34
C ARG A 164 8.66 12.67 -12.01
N LEU A 165 8.03 11.51 -12.14
CA LEU A 165 8.73 10.24 -12.07
C LEU A 165 9.53 10.06 -13.38
N THR A 166 10.85 10.07 -13.29
CA THR A 166 11.74 9.98 -14.47
C THR A 166 12.38 8.61 -14.61
N LYS A 167 12.50 7.85 -13.51
CA LYS A 167 13.12 6.53 -13.47
C LYS A 167 12.45 5.64 -12.44
N TRP A 168 12.24 4.38 -12.79
CA TRP A 168 11.75 3.32 -11.90
C TRP A 168 12.32 1.98 -12.36
N GLU A 169 12.30 1.00 -11.46
CA GLU A 169 12.68 -0.38 -11.77
C GLU A 169 11.50 -1.08 -12.44
N ALA A 170 11.56 -1.27 -13.77
CA ALA A 170 10.46 -1.84 -14.54
C ALA A 170 10.15 -3.30 -14.14
N ASP A 171 11.16 -4.03 -13.64
CA ASP A 171 11.02 -5.43 -13.22
C ASP A 171 10.44 -5.58 -11.79
N HIS A 172 10.30 -4.48 -11.07
CA HIS A 172 9.67 -4.51 -9.74
C HIS A 172 8.18 -4.87 -9.87
N PRO A 173 7.62 -5.79 -9.06
CA PRO A 173 6.24 -6.25 -9.19
C PRO A 173 5.18 -5.15 -9.23
N ILE A 174 5.40 -4.04 -8.51
CA ILE A 174 4.50 -2.86 -8.51
C ILE A 174 4.49 -2.19 -9.90
N PHE A 175 5.63 -2.16 -10.60
CA PHE A 175 5.76 -1.48 -11.89
C PHE A 175 5.65 -2.43 -13.10
N ALA A 176 5.73 -3.73 -12.89
CA ALA A 176 5.63 -4.72 -13.96
C ALA A 176 4.37 -4.59 -14.84
N PRO A 177 3.18 -4.18 -14.32
CA PRO A 177 2.01 -3.93 -15.18
C PRO A 177 2.15 -2.71 -16.09
N PHE A 178 3.14 -1.82 -15.83
CA PHE A 178 3.37 -0.62 -16.63
C PHE A 178 4.53 -0.86 -17.58
N SER A 179 4.31 -0.62 -18.88
CA SER A 179 5.42 -0.61 -19.84
C SER A 179 6.40 0.52 -19.51
N GLN A 180 7.66 0.41 -19.96
CA GLN A 180 8.67 1.47 -19.78
C GLN A 180 8.24 2.83 -20.37
N ASP A 181 7.33 2.83 -21.32
CA ASP A 181 6.77 4.00 -21.97
C ASP A 181 5.36 4.35 -21.48
N ALA A 182 4.94 3.82 -20.31
CA ALA A 182 3.62 4.09 -19.76
C ALA A 182 3.40 5.60 -19.58
N PRO A 183 2.62 6.27 -20.42
CA PRO A 183 2.45 7.72 -20.35
C PRO A 183 1.88 8.16 -19.00
N GLY A 184 1.00 7.35 -18.41
CA GLY A 184 0.38 7.66 -17.12
C GLY A 184 1.37 7.86 -15.96
N LEU A 185 2.43 7.05 -15.87
CA LEU A 185 3.44 7.22 -14.83
C LEU A 185 4.34 8.44 -15.07
N ARG A 186 4.73 8.69 -16.31
CA ARG A 186 5.57 9.84 -16.68
C ARG A 186 4.84 11.17 -16.59
N ASP A 187 3.52 11.13 -16.81
CA ASP A 187 2.68 12.33 -16.77
C ASP A 187 2.18 12.65 -15.35
N ALA A 188 2.38 11.76 -14.39
CA ALA A 188 2.08 12.02 -12.99
C ALA A 188 2.83 13.26 -12.50
N ARG A 189 2.07 14.17 -11.87
CA ARG A 189 2.57 15.48 -11.42
C ARG A 189 2.58 15.51 -9.90
N PHE A 190 3.75 15.73 -9.32
CA PHE A 190 3.92 15.88 -7.89
C PHE A 190 4.32 17.31 -7.57
N HIS A 191 3.68 17.91 -6.59
CA HIS A 191 4.04 19.25 -6.11
C HIS A 191 5.02 19.18 -4.95
N ARG A 192 4.99 18.07 -4.22
CA ARG A 192 5.85 17.79 -3.08
C ARG A 192 6.15 16.29 -3.02
N VAL A 193 7.38 15.94 -2.69
CA VAL A 193 7.82 14.56 -2.43
C VAL A 193 8.68 14.53 -1.19
N PHE A 194 8.56 13.47 -0.41
CA PHE A 194 9.50 13.18 0.67
C PHE A 194 10.66 12.35 0.14
N LEU A 195 11.86 12.68 0.58
CA LEU A 195 13.01 11.84 0.31
C LEU A 195 13.12 10.76 1.39
N LEU A 196 13.67 9.62 0.98
CA LEU A 196 14.04 8.56 1.90
C LEU A 196 15.54 8.71 2.22
N GLY A 197 15.88 8.52 3.47
CA GLY A 197 17.27 8.54 3.94
C GLY A 197 18.09 7.41 3.30
N PRO A 198 19.41 7.46 3.38
CA PRO A 198 20.24 6.35 2.91
C PRO A 198 19.97 5.09 3.74
N THR A 199 20.04 3.95 3.08
CA THR A 199 19.99 2.60 3.71
C THR A 199 21.28 2.33 4.46
#